data_88beca6f376a8956f15bb977d2479269
#
_entry.id   88beca6f376a8956f15bb977d2479269
#
_cell.length_a   1.000
_cell.length_b   1.000
_cell.length_c   1.000
_cell.angle_alpha   90.00
_cell.angle_beta   90.00
_cell.angle_gamma   90.00
#
_symmetry.space_group_name_H-M   'P 1'
#
loop_
_entity.id
_entity.type
_entity.pdbx_description
1 polymer ?
#
loop_
_entity_poly.entity_id
_entity_poly.type
_entity_poly.pdbx_seq_one_letter_code
_entity_poly.pdbx_strand_id
1 'polypeptide(L)'
;MAFAKKTAKLTLSNPNFQTVKFKIVGTSSLMVHHFGEKARKQIIAKQTSQNKVAGKRPPKDYKAEFESARYRAAGAGWDGFYAGAIRNAMIAAARYVDGLQMTKSKGLFFIRAEGRDRTDGTPLVRIRGCKAVHDTRPARNDDGGADIRNRPRFDNWHAEVSIDFDADAMSAQDIANLLQRAGTQVGICDGRPGSPNSNGMGFGTFTVAGSKTTRKSKS
;
A
#
# COMPACT_ATOMS: atom_id res chain seq x y z
N MET A 1 -51.62 -26.38 16.05
CA MET A 1 -50.39 -26.47 16.88
C MET A 1 -49.33 -25.53 16.32
N ALA A 2 -49.02 -24.44 17.03
CA ALA A 2 -48.04 -23.47 16.60
C ALA A 2 -46.66 -23.94 17.05
N PHE A 3 -45.75 -24.21 16.11
CA PHE A 3 -44.36 -24.52 16.41
C PHE A 3 -43.65 -23.23 16.84
N ALA A 4 -43.32 -23.09 18.11
CA ALA A 4 -42.47 -22.04 18.62
C ALA A 4 -41.07 -22.21 18.01
N LYS A 5 -40.66 -21.28 17.12
CA LYS A 5 -39.28 -21.15 16.62
C LYS A 5 -38.37 -20.81 17.81
N LYS A 6 -37.60 -21.77 18.29
CA LYS A 6 -36.53 -21.56 19.26
C LYS A 6 -35.49 -20.64 18.60
N THR A 7 -35.49 -19.34 18.92
CA THR A 7 -34.40 -18.41 18.56
C THR A 7 -33.18 -18.84 19.35
N ALA A 8 -32.21 -19.43 18.66
CA ALA A 8 -30.90 -19.71 19.24
C ALA A 8 -30.26 -18.39 19.69
N LYS A 9 -29.93 -18.30 20.98
CA LYS A 9 -29.25 -17.13 21.53
C LYS A 9 -27.81 -17.06 20.91
N LEU A 10 -27.53 -16.03 20.16
CA LEU A 10 -26.18 -15.80 19.59
C LEU A 10 -25.21 -15.51 20.73
N THR A 11 -24.17 -16.31 20.87
CA THR A 11 -23.06 -16.05 21.80
C THR A 11 -21.86 -15.57 21.00
N LEU A 12 -21.37 -14.36 21.28
CA LEU A 12 -20.21 -13.77 20.64
C LEU A 12 -18.99 -13.94 21.54
N SER A 13 -17.91 -14.49 21.00
CA SER A 13 -16.58 -14.50 21.62
C SER A 13 -15.79 -13.28 21.20
N ASN A 14 -14.82 -12.86 22.02
CA ASN A 14 -13.85 -11.84 21.63
C ASN A 14 -12.90 -12.41 20.57
N PRO A 15 -12.51 -11.62 19.54
CA PRO A 15 -11.55 -12.05 18.56
C PRO A 15 -10.15 -12.21 19.18
N ASN A 16 -9.41 -13.22 18.73
CA ASN A 16 -8.06 -13.55 19.23
C ASN A 16 -6.97 -12.92 18.34
N PHE A 17 -6.71 -11.62 18.52
CA PHE A 17 -5.70 -10.94 17.74
C PHE A 17 -4.28 -11.23 18.25
N GLN A 18 -3.43 -11.73 17.36
CA GLN A 18 -2.00 -11.94 17.57
C GLN A 18 -1.18 -11.07 16.62
N THR A 19 0.09 -10.80 16.98
CA THR A 19 1.01 -10.01 16.15
C THR A 19 2.14 -10.88 15.62
N VAL A 20 2.41 -10.77 14.31
CA VAL A 20 3.56 -11.41 13.67
C VAL A 20 4.38 -10.38 12.91
N LYS A 21 5.70 -10.57 12.85
CA LYS A 21 6.63 -9.69 12.11
C LYS A 21 7.23 -10.43 10.94
N PHE A 22 7.26 -9.77 9.78
CA PHE A 22 7.90 -10.27 8.57
C PHE A 22 8.90 -9.24 8.03
N LYS A 23 10.03 -9.72 7.53
CA LYS A 23 10.89 -8.92 6.67
C LYS A 23 10.47 -9.15 5.21
N ILE A 24 10.17 -8.08 4.50
CA ILE A 24 9.92 -8.11 3.05
C ILE A 24 11.11 -7.50 2.32
N VAL A 25 11.42 -8.03 1.14
CA VAL A 25 12.52 -7.57 0.28
C VAL A 25 11.98 -7.27 -1.09
N GLY A 26 12.22 -6.07 -1.59
CA GLY A 26 11.81 -5.66 -2.92
C GLY A 26 12.44 -6.51 -4.02
N THR A 27 11.63 -6.99 -4.94
CA THR A 27 12.08 -7.68 -6.17
C THR A 27 12.09 -6.74 -7.37
N SER A 28 11.49 -5.56 -7.20
CA SER A 28 11.56 -4.43 -8.13
C SER A 28 11.68 -3.12 -7.35
N SER A 29 12.01 -2.04 -8.03
CA SER A 29 12.05 -0.71 -7.43
C SER A 29 10.69 -0.34 -6.84
N LEU A 30 10.68 0.38 -5.72
CA LEU A 30 9.47 0.91 -5.10
C LEU A 30 9.29 2.37 -5.53
N MET A 31 8.16 2.69 -6.12
CA MET A 31 7.80 4.06 -6.49
C MET A 31 6.75 4.58 -5.50
N VAL A 32 7.08 5.63 -4.77
CA VAL A 32 6.18 6.20 -3.76
C VAL A 32 5.60 7.52 -4.28
N HIS A 33 4.36 7.79 -3.94
CA HIS A 33 3.70 9.05 -4.27
C HIS A 33 2.82 9.51 -3.11
N HIS A 34 3.38 10.39 -2.27
CA HIS A 34 2.60 11.11 -1.28
C HIS A 34 1.76 12.18 -1.94
N PHE A 35 0.50 12.27 -1.56
CA PHE A 35 -0.39 13.31 -2.05
C PHE A 35 -0.10 14.64 -1.34
N GLY A 36 0.79 15.43 -1.95
CA GLY A 36 1.35 16.63 -1.31
C GLY A 36 0.31 17.69 -0.94
N GLU A 37 0.64 18.47 0.08
CA GLU A 37 -0.22 19.55 0.62
C GLU A 37 -0.62 20.59 -0.45
N LYS A 38 0.26 20.90 -1.40
CA LYS A 38 -0.02 21.81 -2.52
C LYS A 38 -1.15 21.28 -3.42
N ALA A 39 -1.11 19.98 -3.76
CA ALA A 39 -2.16 19.35 -4.56
C ALA A 39 -3.49 19.31 -3.80
N ARG A 40 -3.44 19.02 -2.49
CA ARG A 40 -4.62 19.05 -1.61
C ARG A 40 -5.23 20.45 -1.56
N LYS A 41 -4.43 21.51 -1.33
CA LYS A 41 -4.89 22.90 -1.34
C LYS A 41 -5.51 23.30 -2.69
N GLN A 42 -4.93 22.86 -3.80
CA GLN A 42 -5.47 23.14 -5.14
C GLN A 42 -6.82 22.46 -5.38
N ILE A 43 -7.02 21.22 -4.90
CA ILE A 43 -8.31 20.53 -5.00
C ILE A 43 -9.35 21.23 -4.14
N ILE A 44 -9.03 21.57 -2.89
CA ILE A 44 -9.93 22.31 -2.00
C ILE A 44 -10.32 23.63 -2.65
N ALA A 45 -9.36 24.41 -3.14
CA ALA A 45 -9.62 25.67 -3.81
C ALA A 45 -10.55 25.51 -5.03
N LYS A 46 -10.37 24.43 -5.83
CA LYS A 46 -11.28 24.15 -6.95
C LYS A 46 -12.70 23.75 -6.52
N GLN A 47 -12.83 23.07 -5.40
CA GLN A 47 -14.14 22.67 -4.86
C GLN A 47 -14.88 23.80 -4.17
N THR A 48 -14.15 24.77 -3.61
CA THR A 48 -14.73 25.93 -2.89
C THR A 48 -14.90 27.17 -3.77
N SER A 49 -14.23 27.24 -4.91
CA SER A 49 -14.32 28.37 -5.85
C SER A 49 -15.56 28.23 -6.75
N GLN A 50 -16.47 29.21 -6.67
CA GLN A 50 -17.62 29.29 -7.55
C GLN A 50 -17.24 29.74 -8.99
N ASN A 51 -16.05 30.31 -9.19
CA ASN A 51 -15.55 30.76 -10.48
C ASN A 51 -14.36 29.93 -10.92
N LYS A 52 -14.49 29.25 -12.06
CA LYS A 52 -13.38 28.59 -12.77
C LYS A 52 -12.47 29.64 -13.39
N VAL A 53 -11.57 30.23 -12.63
CA VAL A 53 -10.52 31.10 -13.19
C VAL A 53 -9.51 30.16 -13.85
N ALA A 54 -9.51 30.12 -15.17
CA ALA A 54 -8.48 29.47 -15.98
C ALA A 54 -7.22 30.33 -15.96
N GLY A 55 -6.48 30.29 -14.85
CA GLY A 55 -5.15 30.92 -14.74
C GLY A 55 -4.08 30.02 -15.36
N LYS A 56 -3.03 30.61 -15.99
CA LYS A 56 -1.82 29.90 -16.41
C LYS A 56 -1.25 29.13 -15.23
N ARG A 57 -1.03 27.81 -15.39
CA ARG A 57 -0.35 27.00 -14.37
C ARG A 57 1.06 27.57 -14.12
N PRO A 58 1.47 27.77 -12.86
CA PRO A 58 2.82 28.19 -12.56
C PRO A 58 3.82 27.14 -13.08
N PRO A 59 5.07 27.55 -13.40
CA PRO A 59 6.12 26.63 -13.79
C PRO A 59 6.29 25.52 -12.77
N LYS A 60 6.57 24.29 -13.24
CA LYS A 60 6.79 23.14 -12.36
C LYS A 60 8.17 23.25 -11.71
N ASP A 61 8.20 23.10 -10.39
CA ASP A 61 9.42 22.89 -9.63
C ASP A 61 9.57 21.38 -9.37
N TYR A 62 10.41 20.74 -10.18
CA TYR A 62 10.64 19.30 -10.14
C TYR A 62 11.26 18.82 -8.82
N LYS A 63 12.10 19.64 -8.19
CA LYS A 63 12.69 19.31 -6.90
C LYS A 63 11.66 19.38 -5.78
N ALA A 64 10.83 20.40 -5.78
CA ALA A 64 9.73 20.53 -4.81
C ALA A 64 8.68 19.45 -5.00
N GLU A 65 8.37 19.03 -6.24
CA GLU A 65 7.49 17.89 -6.53
C GLU A 65 8.06 16.58 -5.95
N PHE A 66 9.34 16.30 -6.20
CA PHE A 66 10.03 15.14 -5.65
C PHE A 66 9.98 15.10 -4.12
N GLU A 67 10.35 16.21 -3.45
CA GLU A 67 10.34 16.27 -1.99
C GLU A 67 8.92 16.15 -1.41
N SER A 68 7.92 16.71 -2.05
CA SER A 68 6.53 16.64 -1.61
C SER A 68 5.90 15.26 -1.84
N ALA A 69 6.43 14.48 -2.79
CA ALA A 69 5.98 13.12 -3.07
C ALA A 69 6.56 12.06 -2.11
N ARG A 70 7.47 12.45 -1.20
CA ARG A 70 8.05 11.56 -0.19
C ARG A 70 7.17 11.49 1.06
N TYR A 71 7.02 10.30 1.62
CA TYR A 71 6.55 10.15 2.99
C TYR A 71 7.73 10.23 3.95
N ARG A 72 7.75 11.24 4.81
CA ARG A 72 8.83 11.50 5.78
C ARG A 72 8.29 11.37 7.19
N ALA A 73 8.86 10.46 7.97
CA ALA A 73 8.43 10.25 9.34
C ALA A 73 8.68 11.48 10.22
N ALA A 74 7.70 11.83 11.05
CA ALA A 74 7.83 12.87 12.05
C ALA A 74 8.95 12.53 13.06
N GLY A 75 9.72 13.53 13.46
CA GLY A 75 10.83 13.40 14.41
C GLY A 75 12.08 12.71 13.86
N ALA A 76 11.96 11.54 13.28
CA ALA A 76 13.09 10.72 12.85
C ALA A 76 13.54 10.94 11.39
N GLY A 77 12.72 11.59 10.55
CA GLY A 77 13.06 12.00 9.19
C GLY A 77 13.35 10.90 8.17
N TRP A 78 13.12 9.61 8.50
CA TRP A 78 13.31 8.50 7.56
C TRP A 78 12.19 8.44 6.51
N ASP A 79 12.48 7.85 5.37
CA ASP A 79 11.51 7.62 4.31
C ASP A 79 10.66 6.37 4.59
N GLY A 80 9.38 6.46 4.23
CA GLY A 80 8.44 5.36 4.37
C GLY A 80 7.47 5.28 3.23
N PHE A 81 6.54 4.34 3.36
CA PHE A 81 5.35 4.24 2.53
C PHE A 81 4.12 4.01 3.42
N TYR A 82 2.96 4.33 2.89
CA TYR A 82 1.69 4.17 3.59
C TYR A 82 1.47 2.73 4.04
N ALA A 83 1.30 2.50 5.34
CA ALA A 83 1.11 1.17 5.92
C ALA A 83 -0.09 0.43 5.31
N GLY A 84 -1.16 1.15 4.98
CA GLY A 84 -2.33 0.60 4.30
C GLY A 84 -2.04 0.06 2.89
N ALA A 85 -0.91 0.39 2.26
CA ALA A 85 -0.54 -0.18 0.96
C ALA A 85 -0.33 -1.69 1.04
N ILE A 86 0.32 -2.18 2.10
CA ILE A 86 0.47 -3.62 2.36
C ILE A 86 -0.90 -4.26 2.59
N ARG A 87 -1.71 -3.67 3.47
CA ARG A 87 -3.04 -4.19 3.78
C ARG A 87 -3.90 -4.29 2.52
N ASN A 88 -3.92 -3.26 1.71
CA ASN A 88 -4.70 -3.24 0.47
C ASN A 88 -4.19 -4.27 -0.54
N ALA A 89 -2.87 -4.47 -0.63
CA ALA A 89 -2.28 -5.51 -1.48
C ALA A 89 -2.66 -6.92 -0.99
N MET A 90 -2.67 -7.18 0.32
CA MET A 90 -3.09 -8.47 0.90
C MET A 90 -4.60 -8.71 0.65
N ILE A 91 -5.45 -7.70 0.85
CA ILE A 91 -6.89 -7.81 0.54
C ILE A 91 -7.10 -8.09 -0.95
N ALA A 92 -6.37 -7.41 -1.84
CA ALA A 92 -6.45 -7.65 -3.27
C ALA A 92 -5.94 -9.05 -3.66
N ALA A 93 -4.91 -9.57 -2.97
CA ALA A 93 -4.37 -10.91 -3.19
C ALA A 93 -5.34 -12.02 -2.75
N ALA A 94 -6.27 -11.74 -1.83
CA ALA A 94 -7.28 -12.70 -1.40
C ALA A 94 -8.13 -13.24 -2.56
N ARG A 95 -8.31 -12.46 -3.65
CA ARG A 95 -9.01 -12.92 -4.87
C ARG A 95 -8.38 -14.13 -5.56
N TYR A 96 -7.11 -14.40 -5.29
CA TYR A 96 -6.35 -15.51 -5.84
C TYR A 96 -6.27 -16.71 -4.89
N VAL A 97 -7.06 -16.69 -3.80
CA VAL A 97 -7.10 -17.74 -2.78
C VAL A 97 -8.53 -18.25 -2.67
N ASP A 98 -8.74 -19.53 -3.00
CA ASP A 98 -10.05 -20.15 -2.91
C ASP A 98 -10.54 -20.14 -1.45
N GLY A 99 -11.83 -19.79 -1.28
CA GLY A 99 -12.46 -19.69 0.04
C GLY A 99 -12.16 -18.39 0.81
N LEU A 100 -11.22 -17.55 0.39
CA LEU A 100 -10.91 -16.29 1.04
C LEU A 100 -11.56 -15.10 0.31
N GLN A 101 -12.66 -14.60 0.81
CA GLN A 101 -13.34 -13.44 0.25
C GLN A 101 -12.63 -12.13 0.64
N MET A 102 -12.46 -11.20 -0.33
CA MET A 102 -11.88 -9.88 -0.09
C MET A 102 -12.62 -9.08 0.99
N THR A 103 -13.95 -9.20 1.06
CA THR A 103 -14.77 -8.52 2.07
C THR A 103 -14.51 -9.03 3.48
N LYS A 104 -14.40 -10.35 3.64
CA LYS A 104 -14.07 -10.97 4.93
C LYS A 104 -12.64 -10.66 5.36
N SER A 105 -11.69 -10.69 4.42
CA SER A 105 -10.27 -10.43 4.73
C SER A 105 -10.01 -9.04 5.30
N LYS A 106 -10.89 -8.06 5.04
CA LYS A 106 -10.77 -6.70 5.61
C LYS A 106 -10.80 -6.66 7.14
N GLY A 107 -11.43 -7.60 7.80
CA GLY A 107 -11.51 -7.67 9.26
C GLY A 107 -10.44 -8.57 9.89
N LEU A 108 -9.71 -9.37 9.10
CA LEU A 108 -8.85 -10.43 9.62
C LEU A 108 -7.43 -9.99 9.95
N PHE A 109 -6.94 -8.89 9.38
CA PHE A 109 -5.57 -8.42 9.61
C PHE A 109 -5.41 -6.91 9.45
N PHE A 110 -4.46 -6.35 10.19
CA PHE A 110 -4.12 -4.92 10.21
C PHE A 110 -2.60 -4.75 10.24
N ILE A 111 -2.11 -3.67 9.63
CA ILE A 111 -0.68 -3.37 9.60
C ILE A 111 -0.37 -2.34 10.68
N ARG A 112 0.57 -2.66 11.57
CA ARG A 112 1.10 -1.72 12.54
C ARG A 112 2.07 -0.77 11.87
N ALA A 113 1.84 0.52 12.04
CA ALA A 113 2.75 1.56 11.58
C ALA A 113 3.99 1.63 12.48
N GLU A 114 5.15 1.92 11.90
CA GLU A 114 6.40 2.22 12.61
C GLU A 114 6.51 3.71 12.97
N GLY A 115 5.78 4.55 12.26
CA GLY A 115 5.71 5.99 12.49
C GLY A 115 4.57 6.64 11.74
N ARG A 116 4.55 7.96 11.75
CA ARG A 116 3.55 8.77 11.05
C ARG A 116 4.24 9.80 10.18
N ASP A 117 3.63 10.12 9.05
CA ASP A 117 4.12 11.20 8.19
C ASP A 117 4.05 12.55 8.92
N ARG A 118 5.09 13.37 8.72
CA ARG A 118 5.24 14.67 9.36
C ARG A 118 4.21 15.70 8.89
N THR A 119 3.64 15.52 7.69
CA THR A 119 2.77 16.50 7.04
C THR A 119 1.30 16.27 7.37
N ASP A 120 0.84 15.02 7.29
CA ASP A 120 -0.58 14.69 7.39
C ASP A 120 -0.90 13.57 8.40
N GLY A 121 0.13 13.04 9.09
CA GLY A 121 -0.04 11.99 10.08
C GLY A 121 -0.31 10.61 9.51
N THR A 122 -0.20 10.40 8.20
CA THR A 122 -0.37 9.10 7.55
C THR A 122 0.50 8.02 8.22
N PRO A 123 -0.08 6.85 8.58
CA PRO A 123 0.68 5.76 9.19
C PRO A 123 1.67 5.14 8.19
N LEU A 124 2.94 5.03 8.60
CA LEU A 124 4.05 4.62 7.74
C LEU A 124 4.72 3.33 8.18
N VAL A 125 5.17 2.57 7.17
CA VAL A 125 6.20 1.53 7.28
C VAL A 125 7.50 2.09 6.73
N ARG A 126 8.62 1.89 7.45
CA ARG A 126 9.93 2.43 7.09
C ARG A 126 10.54 1.68 5.91
N ILE A 127 11.05 2.44 4.94
CA ILE A 127 11.91 1.92 3.86
C ILE A 127 13.34 1.83 4.38
N ARG A 128 13.99 0.69 4.16
CA ARG A 128 15.37 0.40 4.61
C ARG A 128 16.24 -0.06 3.45
N GLY A 129 17.55 0.10 3.63
CA GLY A 129 18.58 -0.40 2.69
C GLY A 129 18.92 0.51 1.52
N CYS A 130 18.18 1.62 1.34
CA CYS A 130 18.39 2.53 0.22
C CYS A 130 18.01 3.98 0.55
N LYS A 131 18.35 4.88 -0.36
CA LYS A 131 17.94 6.30 -0.34
C LYS A 131 16.98 6.56 -1.50
N ALA A 132 16.15 7.59 -1.37
CA ALA A 132 15.29 8.06 -2.44
C ALA A 132 16.10 8.57 -3.62
N VAL A 133 15.79 8.10 -4.81
CA VAL A 133 16.32 8.56 -6.10
C VAL A 133 15.23 9.37 -6.79
N HIS A 134 15.59 10.52 -7.34
CA HIS A 134 14.68 11.35 -8.11
C HIS A 134 14.39 10.68 -9.46
N ASP A 135 13.17 10.25 -9.65
CA ASP A 135 12.70 9.61 -10.89
C ASP A 135 11.72 10.54 -11.61
N THR A 136 12.05 10.86 -12.86
CA THR A 136 11.26 11.74 -13.73
C THR A 136 10.72 10.93 -14.89
N ARG A 137 9.40 10.79 -14.98
CA ARG A 137 8.75 9.97 -16.01
C ARG A 137 7.52 10.64 -16.62
N PRO A 138 7.27 10.42 -17.92
CA PRO A 138 5.99 10.77 -18.51
C PRO A 138 4.88 9.89 -17.87
N ALA A 139 3.76 10.52 -17.59
CA ALA A 139 2.54 9.86 -17.16
C ALA A 139 1.36 10.36 -18.00
N ARG A 140 0.41 9.50 -18.29
CA ARG A 140 -0.86 9.92 -18.90
C ARG A 140 -1.85 10.27 -17.79
N ASN A 141 -2.54 11.37 -17.96
CA ASN A 141 -3.68 11.76 -17.15
C ASN A 141 -4.94 11.05 -17.65
N ASP A 142 -5.99 11.05 -16.85
CA ASP A 142 -7.28 10.42 -17.19
C ASP A 142 -7.94 11.11 -18.41
N ASP A 143 -7.59 12.37 -18.70
CA ASP A 143 -8.01 13.13 -19.88
C ASP A 143 -7.18 12.83 -21.15
N GLY A 144 -6.24 11.87 -21.06
CA GLY A 144 -5.35 11.48 -22.17
C GLY A 144 -4.13 12.38 -22.36
N GLY A 145 -4.04 13.50 -21.66
CA GLY A 145 -2.89 14.42 -21.72
C GLY A 145 -1.62 13.79 -21.14
N ALA A 146 -0.46 14.10 -21.76
CA ALA A 146 0.84 13.72 -21.20
C ALA A 146 1.27 14.72 -20.13
N ASP A 147 1.78 14.21 -19.01
CA ASP A 147 2.37 14.98 -17.93
C ASP A 147 3.71 14.39 -17.50
N ILE A 148 4.62 15.20 -16.99
CA ILE A 148 5.86 14.73 -16.38
C ILE A 148 5.66 14.72 -14.87
N ARG A 149 5.89 13.58 -14.25
CA ARG A 149 5.77 13.39 -12.79
C ARG A 149 7.14 13.09 -12.20
N ASN A 150 7.42 13.74 -11.09
CA ASN A 150 8.65 13.57 -10.32
C ASN A 150 8.33 12.84 -9.03
N ARG A 151 8.93 11.65 -8.86
CA ARG A 151 8.61 10.75 -7.74
C ARG A 151 9.85 10.19 -7.10
N PRO A 152 9.81 9.90 -5.79
CA PRO A 152 10.87 9.14 -5.14
C PRO A 152 10.79 7.66 -5.55
N ARG A 153 11.90 7.16 -6.09
CA ARG A 153 12.15 5.76 -6.37
C ARG A 153 13.15 5.20 -5.37
N PHE A 154 12.90 4.00 -4.89
CA PHE A 154 13.76 3.29 -3.96
C PHE A 154 14.16 1.96 -4.58
N ASP A 155 15.46 1.82 -4.88
CA ASP A 155 16.04 0.60 -5.45
C ASP A 155 16.62 -0.27 -4.32
N ASN A 156 16.58 -1.59 -4.45
CA ASN A 156 17.11 -2.54 -3.46
C ASN A 156 16.57 -2.32 -2.03
N TRP A 157 15.31 -2.00 -1.92
CA TRP A 157 14.64 -1.71 -0.66
C TRP A 157 14.21 -2.98 0.08
N HIS A 158 14.11 -2.84 1.39
CA HIS A 158 13.43 -3.81 2.26
C HIS A 158 12.66 -3.08 3.37
N ALA A 159 11.74 -3.79 4.01
CA ALA A 159 10.99 -3.27 5.13
C ALA A 159 10.66 -4.37 6.14
N GLU A 160 10.39 -3.98 7.38
CA GLU A 160 9.83 -4.86 8.40
C GLU A 160 8.34 -4.54 8.56
N VAL A 161 7.50 -5.54 8.48
CA VAL A 161 6.06 -5.39 8.54
C VAL A 161 5.53 -6.14 9.75
N SER A 162 4.91 -5.42 10.67
CA SER A 162 4.20 -6.02 11.81
C SER A 162 2.71 -6.10 11.47
N ILE A 163 2.14 -7.30 11.57
CA ILE A 163 0.76 -7.60 11.19
C ILE A 163 0.02 -8.14 12.39
N ASP A 164 -1.05 -7.48 12.78
CA ASP A 164 -2.04 -8.01 13.70
C ASP A 164 -3.05 -8.83 12.92
N PHE A 165 -3.35 -10.02 13.34
CA PHE A 165 -4.27 -10.92 12.65
C PHE A 165 -5.14 -11.70 13.64
N ASP A 166 -6.33 -12.06 13.20
CA ASP A 166 -7.26 -12.92 13.95
C ASP A 166 -6.77 -14.37 13.85
N ALA A 167 -6.21 -14.87 14.95
CA ALA A 167 -5.64 -16.22 15.04
C ALA A 167 -6.69 -17.34 15.06
N ASP A 168 -7.97 -17.02 15.31
CA ASP A 168 -9.06 -17.98 15.19
C ASP A 168 -9.47 -18.21 13.73
N ALA A 169 -9.18 -17.24 12.86
CA ALA A 169 -9.52 -17.30 11.43
C ALA A 169 -8.35 -17.68 10.52
N MET A 170 -7.11 -17.32 10.88
CA MET A 170 -5.91 -17.53 10.05
C MET A 170 -4.70 -17.87 10.93
N SER A 171 -3.82 -18.73 10.42
CA SER A 171 -2.53 -18.98 11.05
C SER A 171 -1.48 -17.93 10.63
N ALA A 172 -0.39 -17.80 11.38
CA ALA A 172 0.75 -16.96 10.99
C ALA A 172 1.35 -17.38 9.63
N GLN A 173 1.28 -18.67 9.28
CA GLN A 173 1.72 -19.18 7.99
C GLN A 173 0.79 -18.73 6.86
N ASP A 174 -0.52 -18.68 7.08
CA ASP A 174 -1.48 -18.17 6.10
C ASP A 174 -1.26 -16.67 5.84
N ILE A 175 -0.96 -15.90 6.90
CA ILE A 175 -0.57 -14.49 6.77
C ILE A 175 0.71 -14.35 5.95
N ALA A 176 1.73 -15.18 6.20
CA ALA A 176 2.97 -15.18 5.42
C ALA A 176 2.72 -15.49 3.93
N ASN A 177 1.90 -16.50 3.66
CA ASN A 177 1.54 -16.91 2.30
C ASN A 177 0.73 -15.84 1.57
N LEU A 178 -0.22 -15.21 2.25
CA LEU A 178 -1.01 -14.12 1.70
C LEU A 178 -0.15 -12.87 1.44
N LEU A 179 0.76 -12.54 2.35
CA LEU A 179 1.73 -11.46 2.18
C LEU A 179 2.68 -11.74 0.99
N GLN A 180 3.15 -12.99 0.83
CA GLN A 180 3.95 -13.41 -0.32
C GLN A 180 3.18 -13.24 -1.65
N ARG A 181 1.90 -13.64 -1.70
CA ARG A 181 1.03 -13.42 -2.87
C ARG A 181 0.83 -11.93 -3.14
N ALA A 182 0.59 -11.13 -2.11
CA ALA A 182 0.46 -9.69 -2.22
C ALA A 182 1.69 -9.07 -2.87
N GLY A 183 2.90 -9.50 -2.47
CA GLY A 183 4.15 -9.00 -3.05
C GLY A 183 4.38 -9.42 -4.50
N THR A 184 4.06 -10.65 -4.86
CA THR A 184 4.36 -11.19 -6.19
C THR A 184 3.30 -10.91 -7.24
N GLN A 185 2.02 -10.87 -6.85
CA GLN A 185 0.89 -10.77 -7.78
C GLN A 185 0.25 -9.37 -7.84
N VAL A 186 0.35 -8.61 -6.74
CA VAL A 186 -0.31 -7.29 -6.63
C VAL A 186 0.69 -6.15 -6.60
N GLY A 187 1.72 -6.25 -5.76
CA GLY A 187 2.67 -5.17 -5.49
C GLY A 187 2.07 -4.04 -4.62
N ILE A 188 2.90 -3.07 -4.26
CA ILE A 188 2.51 -1.91 -3.45
C ILE A 188 2.91 -0.59 -4.11
N CYS A 189 2.30 0.48 -3.69
CA CYS A 189 2.56 1.85 -4.12
C CYS A 189 2.31 2.07 -5.63
N ASP A 190 3.02 3.02 -6.23
CA ASP A 190 2.75 3.49 -7.57
C ASP A 190 3.38 2.57 -8.65
N GLY A 191 2.67 2.40 -9.77
CA GLY A 191 3.11 1.54 -10.88
C GLY A 191 3.12 0.04 -10.57
N ARG A 192 2.46 -0.40 -9.47
CA ARG A 192 2.34 -1.80 -9.09
C ARG A 192 1.54 -2.61 -10.12
N PRO A 193 1.82 -3.91 -10.32
CA PRO A 193 1.09 -4.75 -11.28
C PRO A 193 -0.41 -4.82 -11.03
N GLY A 194 -0.83 -4.87 -9.77
CA GLY A 194 -2.24 -4.96 -9.38
C GLY A 194 -3.02 -3.64 -9.40
N SER A 195 -2.47 -2.55 -9.96
CA SER A 195 -3.20 -1.29 -10.12
C SER A 195 -4.08 -1.33 -11.37
N PRO A 196 -5.37 -0.97 -11.30
CA PRO A 196 -6.25 -0.90 -12.47
C PRO A 196 -5.76 0.10 -13.51
N ASN A 197 -5.06 1.15 -13.09
CA ASN A 197 -4.52 2.20 -13.95
C ASN A 197 -3.00 2.06 -14.18
N SER A 198 -2.44 0.87 -13.92
CA SER A 198 -1.02 0.62 -14.13
C SER A 198 -0.72 0.33 -15.59
N ASN A 199 0.33 0.99 -16.12
CA ASN A 199 0.87 0.68 -17.46
C ASN A 199 1.73 -0.60 -17.47
N GLY A 200 1.63 -1.46 -16.45
CA GLY A 200 2.46 -2.66 -16.33
C GLY A 200 3.92 -2.38 -15.99
N MET A 201 4.22 -1.26 -15.32
CA MET A 201 5.60 -0.90 -14.95
C MET A 201 6.26 -1.89 -14.00
N GLY A 202 5.47 -2.69 -13.26
CA GLY A 202 5.96 -3.76 -12.39
C GLY A 202 6.70 -3.28 -11.15
N PHE A 203 6.48 -2.04 -10.69
CA PHE A 203 7.07 -1.51 -9.47
C PHE A 203 6.43 -2.08 -8.21
N GLY A 204 7.17 -2.00 -7.10
CA GLY A 204 6.67 -2.33 -5.77
C GLY A 204 6.37 -3.80 -5.54
N THR A 205 6.91 -4.70 -6.34
CA THR A 205 6.87 -6.14 -6.06
C THR A 205 7.89 -6.51 -5.00
N PHE A 206 7.58 -7.53 -4.19
CA PHE A 206 8.44 -7.98 -3.11
C PHE A 206 8.22 -9.46 -2.77
N THR A 207 9.13 -10.02 -1.97
CA THR A 207 9.04 -11.36 -1.39
C THR A 207 9.17 -11.27 0.13
N VAL A 208 8.63 -12.27 0.83
CA VAL A 208 8.86 -12.45 2.27
C VAL A 208 10.20 -13.14 2.47
N ALA A 209 11.09 -12.56 3.28
CA ALA A 209 12.40 -13.14 3.58
C ALA A 209 12.22 -14.51 4.29
N GLY A 210 12.98 -15.51 3.84
CA GLY A 210 12.91 -16.87 4.38
C GLY A 210 11.86 -17.77 3.71
N SER A 211 10.97 -17.25 2.86
CA SER A 211 10.12 -18.09 2.02
C SER A 211 10.97 -18.73 0.90
N LYS A 212 11.21 -20.04 0.97
CA LYS A 212 11.87 -20.77 -0.11
C LYS A 212 10.95 -20.80 -1.33
N THR A 213 11.26 -20.02 -2.35
CA THR A 213 10.62 -20.15 -3.66
C THR A 213 11.18 -21.40 -4.33
N THR A 214 10.53 -22.55 -4.10
CA THR A 214 10.86 -23.77 -4.84
C THR A 214 10.32 -23.58 -6.25
N ARG A 215 11.17 -23.21 -7.20
CA ARG A 215 10.86 -23.37 -8.63
C ARG A 215 10.75 -24.88 -8.89
N LYS A 216 9.54 -25.40 -9.04
CA LYS A 216 9.36 -26.72 -9.65
C LYS A 216 9.80 -26.59 -11.12
N SER A 217 10.97 -27.13 -11.46
CA SER A 217 11.33 -27.42 -12.83
C SER A 217 10.32 -28.45 -13.33
N LYS A 218 9.51 -28.09 -14.31
CA LYS A 218 8.76 -29.08 -15.09
C LYS A 218 9.77 -29.78 -15.96
N SER A 219 10.05 -31.05 -15.66
CA SER A 219 10.57 -32.04 -16.62
C SER A 219 9.50 -32.37 -17.65
#